data_8b6962743ece91e239514288a9fa98d3
#
_entry.id   8b6962743ece91e239514288a9fa98d3
#
_cell.length_a   1.000
_cell.length_b   1.000
_cell.length_c   1.000
_cell.angle_alpha   90.00
_cell.angle_beta   90.00
_cell.angle_gamma   90.00
#
_symmetry.space_group_name_H-M   'P 1'
#
loop_
_entity.id
_entity.type
_entity.pdbx_description
1 polymer ?
#
loop_
_entity_poly.entity_id
_entity_poly.type
_entity_poly.pdbx_seq_one_letter_code
_entity_poly.pdbx_strand_id
1 'polypeptide(L)'
;MNGKLSLPPAAGHFRRRHDQQQGIIRHMKQALVGMSGGVDSSVAAYLVREAGYETTGATMRLFDNETIGLESKTCCSLSSIEDACAVANRLGIGYIVYDMRTDFRQEVIDRFVRAYEQGSTPNPCVACNKYLKFDRLYELAARDLPDDGESALYIATGHYAVIEKSAGGRYMLRKGHDTSKDQSYFLYDLTQDQLSRTLFPLGTLNKSEVREIALAQGLVTAKKRESQDICFVPGGDYASFICGYTGHEYPQGDFVSTDGTVMGTHKGIINYTIGQRKGLGLALKKPAYVLRIDSEGNRVILGDNEELFTRELTAGDFNWVSIAPPQGSIRASARIRYRHREAPAEIIPLSGDTVRIIFDEPQRAITSGQSVVVYDGDYVLGGGIII
;
A
#
# COMPACT_ATOMS: atom_id res chain seq x y z
N MET A 1 -35.84 -15.31 24.95
CA MET A 1 -35.22 -14.12 25.57
C MET A 1 -34.62 -13.29 24.44
N ASN A 2 -35.34 -12.22 24.07
CA ASN A 2 -35.01 -11.38 22.93
C ASN A 2 -34.02 -10.30 23.36
N GLY A 3 -32.75 -10.45 22.99
CA GLY A 3 -31.73 -9.41 23.13
C GLY A 3 -31.72 -8.53 21.86
N LYS A 4 -32.33 -7.35 21.98
CA LYS A 4 -32.23 -6.30 20.96
C LYS A 4 -30.82 -5.72 21.02
N LEU A 5 -30.04 -5.88 19.95
CA LEU A 5 -28.85 -5.06 19.69
C LEU A 5 -29.30 -3.61 19.47
N SER A 6 -28.94 -2.74 20.38
CA SER A 6 -29.10 -1.29 20.24
C SER A 6 -27.98 -0.77 19.37
N LEU A 7 -28.31 -0.31 18.16
CA LEU A 7 -27.46 0.54 17.33
C LEU A 7 -27.19 1.85 18.10
N PRO A 8 -25.99 2.43 17.98
CA PRO A 8 -25.73 3.76 18.52
C PRO A 8 -26.71 4.77 17.89
N PRO A 9 -27.15 5.78 18.63
CA PRO A 9 -28.20 6.68 18.17
C PRO A 9 -27.76 7.39 16.89
N ALA A 10 -28.61 7.27 15.87
CA ALA A 10 -28.52 8.07 14.66
C ALA A 10 -28.49 9.55 15.05
N ALA A 11 -27.54 10.27 14.53
CA ALA A 11 -27.36 11.70 14.71
C ALA A 11 -28.71 12.43 14.52
N GLY A 12 -29.02 13.25 15.52
CA GLY A 12 -30.30 13.86 15.70
C GLY A 12 -30.83 14.60 14.46
N HIS A 13 -32.14 14.53 14.30
CA HIS A 13 -32.92 15.33 13.37
C HIS A 13 -32.62 16.83 13.55
N PHE A 14 -31.77 17.38 12.68
CA PHE A 14 -31.67 18.83 12.55
C PHE A 14 -32.88 19.33 11.76
N ARG A 15 -33.86 19.86 12.49
CA ARG A 15 -34.95 20.69 11.93
C ARG A 15 -34.30 21.89 11.23
N ARG A 16 -34.55 22.02 9.93
CA ARG A 16 -34.28 23.25 9.18
C ARG A 16 -35.14 24.36 9.77
N ARG A 17 -34.50 25.24 10.55
CA ARG A 17 -35.06 26.57 10.79
C ARG A 17 -34.50 27.49 9.71
N HIS A 18 -35.37 28.09 8.95
CA HIS A 18 -35.08 29.29 8.16
C HIS A 18 -34.67 30.39 9.16
N ASP A 19 -33.42 30.65 9.31
CA ASP A 19 -32.91 31.92 9.81
C ASP A 19 -32.17 32.60 8.66
N GLN A 20 -32.88 33.53 8.02
CA GLN A 20 -32.27 34.65 7.33
C GLN A 20 -31.61 35.50 8.40
N GLN A 21 -30.26 35.48 8.48
CA GLN A 21 -29.44 36.68 8.78
C GLN A 21 -27.97 36.28 8.94
N GLN A 22 -27.14 37.01 8.15
CA GLN A 22 -25.70 37.14 8.23
C GLN A 22 -24.89 35.91 7.79
N GLY A 23 -24.26 36.06 6.61
CA GLY A 23 -23.35 35.10 5.98
C GLY A 23 -22.13 34.79 6.85
N ILE A 24 -22.26 33.78 7.67
CA ILE A 24 -21.09 33.00 8.10
C ILE A 24 -20.85 32.04 6.94
N ILE A 25 -19.95 32.40 6.05
CA ILE A 25 -19.36 31.47 5.07
C ILE A 25 -18.69 30.41 5.96
N ARG A 26 -19.36 29.31 6.22
CA ARG A 26 -18.73 28.10 6.79
C ARG A 26 -17.81 27.59 5.70
N HIS A 27 -16.50 27.87 5.81
CA HIS A 27 -15.50 27.24 4.97
C HIS A 27 -15.65 25.73 5.10
N MET A 28 -16.21 25.09 4.07
CA MET A 28 -16.39 23.65 4.06
C MET A 28 -15.06 23.05 3.66
N LYS A 29 -14.52 22.15 4.51
CA LYS A 29 -13.33 21.38 4.17
C LYS A 29 -13.61 20.54 2.92
N GLN A 30 -12.72 20.59 1.95
CA GLN A 30 -12.80 19.84 0.71
C GLN A 30 -12.12 18.49 0.86
N ALA A 31 -12.64 17.46 0.23
CA ALA A 31 -12.01 16.15 0.18
C ALA A 31 -12.12 15.50 -1.20
N LEU A 32 -10.97 15.14 -1.77
CA LEU A 32 -10.91 14.27 -2.94
C LEU A 32 -10.77 12.82 -2.48
N VAL A 33 -11.70 11.97 -2.87
CA VAL A 33 -11.71 10.55 -2.51
C VAL A 33 -11.20 9.71 -3.67
N GLY A 34 -10.07 9.02 -3.49
CA GLY A 34 -9.56 8.07 -4.46
C GLY A 34 -10.48 6.86 -4.59
N MET A 35 -11.14 6.73 -5.74
CA MET A 35 -12.14 5.70 -6.03
C MET A 35 -11.60 4.70 -7.05
N SER A 36 -11.36 3.46 -6.61
CA SER A 36 -10.87 2.36 -7.46
C SER A 36 -11.99 1.52 -8.09
N GLY A 37 -13.25 1.91 -7.92
CA GLY A 37 -14.40 1.08 -8.29
C GLY A 37 -14.58 -0.17 -7.41
N GLY A 38 -13.95 -0.21 -6.23
CA GLY A 38 -14.12 -1.25 -5.21
C GLY A 38 -15.04 -0.80 -4.07
N VAL A 39 -15.50 -1.75 -3.25
CA VAL A 39 -16.42 -1.48 -2.13
C VAL A 39 -15.83 -0.51 -1.10
N ASP A 40 -14.53 -0.66 -0.77
CA ASP A 40 -13.87 0.14 0.26
C ASP A 40 -13.82 1.63 -0.11
N SER A 41 -13.37 1.94 -1.32
CA SER A 41 -13.32 3.31 -1.80
C SER A 41 -14.70 3.94 -1.96
N SER A 42 -15.71 3.13 -2.30
CA SER A 42 -17.08 3.58 -2.41
C SER A 42 -17.67 3.96 -1.05
N VAL A 43 -17.43 3.15 -0.01
CA VAL A 43 -17.87 3.45 1.36
C VAL A 43 -17.07 4.61 1.94
N ALA A 44 -15.77 4.71 1.63
CA ALA A 44 -14.97 5.86 2.04
C ALA A 44 -15.55 7.17 1.50
N ALA A 45 -15.97 7.22 0.24
CA ALA A 45 -16.62 8.39 -0.35
C ALA A 45 -17.95 8.73 0.36
N TYR A 46 -18.76 7.73 0.67
CA TYR A 46 -19.98 7.92 1.44
C TYR A 46 -19.70 8.53 2.82
N LEU A 47 -18.76 7.96 3.58
CA LEU A 47 -18.45 8.40 4.94
C LEU A 47 -17.84 9.80 4.99
N VAL A 48 -16.99 10.17 4.03
CA VAL A 48 -16.42 11.51 3.91
C VAL A 48 -17.51 12.54 3.67
N ARG A 49 -18.45 12.25 2.76
CA ARG A 49 -19.62 13.11 2.51
C ARG A 49 -20.49 13.26 3.77
N GLU A 50 -20.79 12.16 4.46
CA GLU A 50 -21.60 12.20 5.69
C GLU A 50 -20.89 12.96 6.84
N ALA A 51 -19.57 12.98 6.83
CA ALA A 51 -18.78 13.79 7.77
C ALA A 51 -18.83 15.30 7.45
N GLY A 52 -19.50 15.71 6.36
CA GLY A 52 -19.74 17.11 6.01
C GLY A 52 -18.62 17.75 5.18
N TYR A 53 -17.77 16.96 4.53
CA TYR A 53 -16.83 17.48 3.56
C TYR A 53 -17.52 17.75 2.21
N GLU A 54 -17.10 18.82 1.54
CA GLU A 54 -17.34 18.97 0.12
C GLU A 54 -16.54 17.91 -0.64
N THR A 55 -17.23 16.87 -1.10
CA THR A 55 -16.61 15.63 -1.54
C THR A 55 -16.61 15.52 -3.06
N THR A 56 -15.43 15.23 -3.63
CA THR A 56 -15.26 14.86 -5.03
C THR A 56 -14.62 13.49 -5.12
N GLY A 57 -15.19 12.58 -5.90
CA GLY A 57 -14.60 11.29 -6.23
C GLY A 57 -13.56 11.43 -7.34
N ALA A 58 -12.47 10.69 -7.26
CA ALA A 58 -11.46 10.67 -8.31
C ALA A 58 -10.98 9.25 -8.62
N THR A 59 -10.91 8.89 -9.89
CA THR A 59 -10.24 7.66 -10.33
C THR A 59 -8.94 8.01 -11.03
N MET A 60 -7.88 7.34 -10.61
CA MET A 60 -6.57 7.40 -11.27
C MET A 60 -6.54 6.38 -12.41
N ARG A 61 -6.42 6.82 -13.65
CA ARG A 61 -6.11 5.96 -14.79
C ARG A 61 -4.61 5.70 -14.79
N LEU A 62 -4.20 4.52 -14.32
CA LEU A 62 -2.79 4.19 -14.06
C LEU A 62 -2.12 3.50 -15.24
N PHE A 63 -2.85 2.72 -16.03
CA PHE A 63 -2.35 2.00 -17.21
C PHE A 63 -3.49 1.64 -18.15
N ASP A 64 -3.15 1.30 -19.38
CA ASP A 64 -4.06 0.69 -20.33
C ASP A 64 -3.82 -0.83 -20.36
N ASN A 65 -4.89 -1.61 -20.44
CA ASN A 65 -4.78 -3.07 -20.49
C ASN A 65 -3.91 -3.57 -21.66
N GLU A 66 -3.96 -2.88 -22.81
CA GLU A 66 -3.14 -3.17 -23.99
C GLU A 66 -1.64 -2.98 -23.71
N THR A 67 -1.28 -1.95 -22.95
CA THR A 67 0.14 -1.62 -22.64
C THR A 67 0.80 -2.68 -21.76
N ILE A 68 0.02 -3.40 -20.96
CA ILE A 68 0.50 -4.42 -20.02
C ILE A 68 0.12 -5.85 -20.46
N GLY A 69 -0.36 -6.02 -21.71
CA GLY A 69 -0.65 -7.34 -22.29
C GLY A 69 -1.79 -8.10 -21.61
N LEU A 70 -2.74 -7.41 -20.99
CA LEU A 70 -3.81 -8.03 -20.23
C LEU A 70 -5.15 -7.97 -20.96
N GLU A 71 -5.73 -9.14 -21.22
CA GLU A 71 -7.14 -9.28 -21.66
C GLU A 71 -8.15 -9.17 -20.49
N SER A 72 -7.70 -9.07 -19.23
CA SER A 72 -8.53 -9.24 -18.04
C SER A 72 -8.93 -7.95 -17.34
N LYS A 73 -10.03 -8.01 -16.56
CA LYS A 73 -10.57 -6.93 -15.73
C LYS A 73 -9.62 -6.57 -14.57
N THR A 74 -8.85 -5.51 -14.70
CA THR A 74 -8.04 -4.93 -13.63
C THR A 74 -8.79 -3.81 -12.89
N CYS A 75 -8.30 -3.38 -11.72
CA CYS A 75 -8.92 -2.29 -10.96
C CYS A 75 -8.88 -0.92 -11.68
N CYS A 76 -8.11 -0.77 -12.75
CA CYS A 76 -8.09 0.41 -13.63
C CYS A 76 -8.81 0.17 -14.97
N SER A 77 -9.60 -0.91 -15.08
CA SER A 77 -10.41 -1.20 -16.26
C SER A 77 -11.52 -0.17 -16.45
N LEU A 78 -12.02 0.01 -17.68
CA LEU A 78 -13.17 0.86 -17.98
C LEU A 78 -14.36 0.55 -17.05
N SER A 79 -14.63 -0.74 -16.79
CA SER A 79 -15.69 -1.15 -15.86
C SER A 79 -15.48 -0.67 -14.42
N SER A 80 -14.25 -0.51 -13.96
CA SER A 80 -13.98 0.03 -12.61
C SER A 80 -14.17 1.55 -12.55
N ILE A 81 -13.87 2.27 -13.65
CA ILE A 81 -14.18 3.70 -13.79
C ILE A 81 -15.69 3.90 -13.84
N GLU A 82 -16.42 3.06 -14.59
CA GLU A 82 -17.90 3.08 -14.67
C GLU A 82 -18.53 2.82 -13.30
N ASP A 83 -18.06 1.81 -12.55
CA ASP A 83 -18.53 1.52 -11.20
C ASP A 83 -18.29 2.70 -10.25
N ALA A 84 -17.12 3.32 -10.30
CA ALA A 84 -16.77 4.48 -9.48
C ALA A 84 -17.66 5.69 -9.83
N CYS A 85 -17.87 5.94 -11.11
CA CYS A 85 -18.76 7.00 -11.62
C CYS A 85 -20.22 6.76 -11.17
N ALA A 86 -20.71 5.51 -11.26
CA ALA A 86 -22.06 5.15 -10.82
C ALA A 86 -22.24 5.37 -9.30
N VAL A 87 -21.20 5.06 -8.50
CA VAL A 87 -21.21 5.35 -7.07
C VAL A 87 -21.22 6.86 -6.82
N ALA A 88 -20.39 7.64 -7.50
CA ALA A 88 -20.34 9.10 -7.35
C ALA A 88 -21.71 9.74 -7.69
N ASN A 89 -22.32 9.33 -8.79
CA ASN A 89 -23.67 9.76 -9.18
C ASN A 89 -24.72 9.38 -8.11
N ARG A 90 -24.67 8.15 -7.60
CA ARG A 90 -25.55 7.69 -6.52
C ARG A 90 -25.42 8.53 -5.26
N LEU A 91 -24.19 8.93 -4.93
CA LEU A 91 -23.88 9.76 -3.76
C LEU A 91 -24.15 11.25 -4.03
N GLY A 92 -24.37 11.68 -5.27
CA GLY A 92 -24.56 13.09 -5.62
C GLY A 92 -23.29 13.93 -5.41
N ILE A 93 -22.12 13.35 -5.64
CA ILE A 93 -20.80 14.01 -5.53
C ILE A 93 -20.18 14.23 -6.90
N GLY A 94 -19.29 15.22 -7.02
CA GLY A 94 -18.47 15.43 -8.22
C GLY A 94 -17.60 14.20 -8.52
N TYR A 95 -17.19 14.02 -9.79
CA TYR A 95 -16.33 12.91 -10.18
C TYR A 95 -15.35 13.31 -11.28
N ILE A 96 -14.06 12.98 -11.10
CA ILE A 96 -12.99 13.31 -12.02
C ILE A 96 -12.17 12.04 -12.32
N VAL A 97 -11.69 11.89 -13.55
CA VAL A 97 -10.72 10.86 -13.92
C VAL A 97 -9.40 11.52 -14.25
N TYR A 98 -8.37 11.23 -13.47
CA TYR A 98 -7.02 11.73 -13.71
C TYR A 98 -6.21 10.72 -14.51
N ASP A 99 -5.64 11.16 -15.62
CA ASP A 99 -4.67 10.37 -16.38
C ASP A 99 -3.30 10.47 -15.72
N MET A 100 -2.93 9.40 -15.02
CA MET A 100 -1.66 9.28 -14.31
C MET A 100 -0.78 8.15 -14.85
N ARG A 101 -0.99 7.75 -16.12
CA ARG A 101 -0.25 6.62 -16.72
C ARG A 101 1.25 6.87 -16.79
N THR A 102 1.66 8.09 -17.10
CA THR A 102 3.08 8.47 -17.14
C THR A 102 3.71 8.43 -15.76
N ASP A 103 3.04 9.05 -14.77
CA ASP A 103 3.52 9.05 -13.37
C ASP A 103 3.60 7.62 -12.82
N PHE A 104 2.59 6.79 -13.08
CA PHE A 104 2.56 5.40 -12.63
C PHE A 104 3.67 4.55 -13.27
N ARG A 105 3.91 4.77 -14.55
CA ARG A 105 5.01 4.12 -15.26
C ARG A 105 6.35 4.44 -14.61
N GLN A 106 6.65 5.70 -14.42
CA GLN A 106 7.94 6.18 -13.90
C GLN A 106 8.16 5.79 -12.43
N GLU A 107 7.16 6.06 -11.57
CA GLU A 107 7.31 5.95 -10.13
C GLU A 107 7.01 4.54 -9.59
N VAL A 108 6.29 3.71 -10.35
CA VAL A 108 5.91 2.38 -9.87
C VAL A 108 6.47 1.28 -10.77
N ILE A 109 6.14 1.27 -12.08
CA ILE A 109 6.52 0.15 -12.94
C ILE A 109 8.04 0.13 -13.19
N ASP A 110 8.64 1.26 -13.56
CA ASP A 110 10.08 1.32 -13.88
C ASP A 110 10.94 1.00 -12.64
N ARG A 111 10.49 1.43 -11.44
CA ARG A 111 11.16 1.06 -10.17
C ARG A 111 11.01 -0.44 -9.89
N PHE A 112 9.85 -1.00 -10.13
CA PHE A 112 9.57 -2.41 -9.97
C PHE A 112 10.47 -3.27 -10.87
N VAL A 113 10.55 -2.92 -12.15
CA VAL A 113 11.38 -3.62 -13.13
C VAL A 113 12.86 -3.55 -12.74
N ARG A 114 13.38 -2.34 -12.50
CA ARG A 114 14.80 -2.15 -12.08
C ARG A 114 15.18 -2.95 -10.84
N ALA A 115 14.28 -3.01 -9.85
CA ALA A 115 14.55 -3.79 -8.64
C ALA A 115 14.71 -5.29 -8.94
N TYR A 116 13.85 -5.86 -9.79
CA TYR A 116 13.98 -7.26 -10.21
C TYR A 116 15.23 -7.51 -11.03
N GLU A 117 15.61 -6.59 -11.93
CA GLU A 117 16.86 -6.65 -12.70
C GLU A 117 18.10 -6.62 -11.80
N GLN A 118 18.01 -5.96 -10.65
CA GLN A 118 19.05 -5.91 -9.62
C GLN A 118 18.99 -7.09 -8.62
N GLY A 119 18.10 -8.07 -8.84
CA GLY A 119 17.94 -9.22 -7.94
C GLY A 119 17.19 -8.92 -6.65
N SER A 120 16.56 -7.76 -6.54
CA SER A 120 15.72 -7.34 -5.40
C SER A 120 14.25 -7.62 -5.64
N THR A 121 13.45 -7.69 -4.57
CA THR A 121 12.00 -7.92 -4.67
C THR A 121 11.25 -6.71 -4.08
N PRO A 122 10.78 -5.78 -4.91
CA PRO A 122 10.18 -4.52 -4.46
C PRO A 122 8.73 -4.68 -3.96
N ASN A 123 8.24 -3.66 -3.25
CA ASN A 123 6.83 -3.51 -2.90
C ASN A 123 6.22 -2.30 -3.64
N PRO A 124 5.61 -2.50 -4.82
CA PRO A 124 5.10 -1.40 -5.64
C PRO A 124 3.92 -0.65 -4.99
N CYS A 125 3.20 -1.26 -4.04
CA CYS A 125 2.09 -0.61 -3.37
C CYS A 125 2.55 0.54 -2.46
N VAL A 126 3.74 0.43 -1.85
CA VAL A 126 4.34 1.52 -1.05
C VAL A 126 4.66 2.72 -1.96
N ALA A 127 5.33 2.49 -3.08
CA ALA A 127 5.64 3.54 -4.05
C ALA A 127 4.36 4.20 -4.60
N CYS A 128 3.33 3.40 -4.95
CA CYS A 128 2.05 3.93 -5.41
C CYS A 128 1.36 4.82 -4.37
N ASN A 129 1.40 4.43 -3.09
CA ASN A 129 0.85 5.26 -2.01
C ASN A 129 1.63 6.58 -1.89
N LYS A 130 2.97 6.50 -1.75
CA LYS A 130 3.84 7.66 -1.54
C LYS A 130 3.75 8.68 -2.68
N TYR A 131 4.03 8.25 -3.90
CA TYR A 131 4.24 9.15 -5.04
C TYR A 131 2.96 9.50 -5.80
N LEU A 132 1.97 8.58 -5.84
CA LEU A 132 0.76 8.82 -6.61
C LEU A 132 -0.44 9.23 -5.76
N LYS A 133 -0.85 8.39 -4.80
CA LYS A 133 -2.11 8.61 -4.09
C LYS A 133 -2.07 9.79 -3.12
N PHE A 134 -0.94 10.00 -2.44
CA PHE A 134 -0.83 11.02 -1.39
C PHE A 134 0.08 12.19 -1.78
N ASP A 135 0.65 12.17 -2.99
CA ASP A 135 1.44 13.25 -3.54
C ASP A 135 0.84 13.76 -4.86
N ARG A 136 1.05 13.05 -5.96
CA ARG A 136 0.59 13.50 -7.29
C ARG A 136 -0.91 13.75 -7.39
N LEU A 137 -1.73 12.88 -6.79
CA LEU A 137 -3.19 13.05 -6.77
C LEU A 137 -3.59 14.33 -6.00
N TYR A 138 -2.87 14.66 -4.92
CA TYR A 138 -3.09 15.91 -4.19
C TYR A 138 -2.74 17.14 -5.04
N GLU A 139 -1.60 17.12 -5.73
CA GLU A 139 -1.22 18.23 -6.63
C GLU A 139 -2.26 18.49 -7.71
N LEU A 140 -2.77 17.42 -8.33
CA LEU A 140 -3.81 17.50 -9.35
C LEU A 140 -5.12 18.03 -8.77
N ALA A 141 -5.50 17.56 -7.59
CA ALA A 141 -6.70 18.03 -6.89
C ALA A 141 -6.60 19.50 -6.49
N ALA A 142 -5.45 19.94 -5.97
CA ALA A 142 -5.20 21.32 -5.58
C ALA A 142 -5.24 22.29 -6.77
N ARG A 143 -4.91 21.80 -7.98
CA ARG A 143 -5.01 22.59 -9.20
C ARG A 143 -6.44 22.74 -9.70
N ASP A 144 -7.23 21.66 -9.63
CA ASP A 144 -8.50 21.53 -10.34
C ASP A 144 -9.74 21.79 -9.45
N LEU A 145 -9.60 21.68 -8.13
CA LEU A 145 -10.66 22.00 -7.19
C LEU A 145 -10.59 23.49 -6.79
N PRO A 146 -11.75 24.12 -6.57
CA PRO A 146 -11.79 25.53 -6.19
C PRO A 146 -10.98 25.79 -4.92
N ASP A 147 -10.02 26.68 -5.00
CA ASP A 147 -9.29 27.18 -3.85
C ASP A 147 -9.88 28.57 -3.49
N ASP A 148 -10.62 28.63 -2.38
CA ASP A 148 -11.13 29.88 -1.82
C ASP A 148 -10.13 30.58 -0.89
N GLY A 149 -8.89 30.05 -0.81
CA GLY A 149 -7.80 30.55 0.03
C GLY A 149 -7.96 30.22 1.53
N GLU A 150 -9.06 29.59 1.92
CA GLU A 150 -9.38 29.30 3.32
C GLU A 150 -9.80 27.83 3.57
N SER A 151 -10.14 27.07 2.53
CA SER A 151 -10.57 25.68 2.62
C SER A 151 -9.41 24.70 2.55
N ALA A 152 -9.23 23.87 3.58
CA ALA A 152 -8.22 22.81 3.57
C ALA A 152 -8.68 21.65 2.68
N LEU A 153 -7.84 21.26 1.71
CA LEU A 153 -8.03 20.10 0.86
C LEU A 153 -7.46 18.83 1.51
N TYR A 154 -8.25 17.76 1.53
CA TYR A 154 -7.86 16.45 2.02
C TYR A 154 -7.91 15.41 0.91
N ILE A 155 -7.00 14.43 0.96
CA ILE A 155 -7.09 13.20 0.17
C ILE A 155 -7.66 12.10 1.06
N ALA A 156 -8.73 11.46 0.63
CA ALA A 156 -9.33 10.32 1.31
C ALA A 156 -9.19 9.04 0.49
N THR A 157 -9.00 7.92 1.15
CA THR A 157 -8.92 6.60 0.51
C THR A 157 -9.58 5.53 1.36
N GLY A 158 -9.89 4.39 0.75
CA GLY A 158 -10.43 3.21 1.42
C GLY A 158 -9.40 2.35 2.15
N HIS A 159 -8.29 2.92 2.64
CA HIS A 159 -7.32 2.16 3.42
C HIS A 159 -7.81 1.90 4.85
N TYR A 160 -7.48 0.72 5.36
CA TYR A 160 -7.69 0.32 6.77
C TYR A 160 -6.45 0.69 7.58
N ALA A 161 -6.40 1.92 8.02
CA ALA A 161 -5.39 2.48 8.93
C ALA A 161 -6.00 3.67 9.66
N VAL A 162 -5.40 4.12 10.76
CA VAL A 162 -5.87 5.27 11.54
C VAL A 162 -4.77 6.31 11.60
N ILE A 163 -5.16 7.58 11.44
CA ILE A 163 -4.28 8.73 11.67
C ILE A 163 -4.77 9.42 12.93
N GLU A 164 -3.86 9.63 13.88
CA GLU A 164 -4.10 10.35 15.12
C GLU A 164 -3.11 11.51 15.24
N LYS A 165 -3.48 12.57 15.95
CA LYS A 165 -2.58 13.68 16.23
C LYS A 165 -2.17 13.63 17.69
N SER A 166 -0.86 13.54 17.96
CA SER A 166 -0.32 13.57 19.33
C SER A 166 -0.53 14.93 19.99
N ALA A 167 -0.43 15.00 21.31
CA ALA A 167 -0.47 16.26 22.04
C ALA A 167 0.62 17.25 21.59
N GLY A 168 1.76 16.74 21.13
CA GLY A 168 2.85 17.54 20.54
C GLY A 168 2.62 18.00 19.09
N GLY A 169 1.46 17.69 18.51
CA GLY A 169 1.08 18.12 17.16
C GLY A 169 1.54 17.19 16.03
N ARG A 170 2.35 16.16 16.31
CA ARG A 170 2.81 15.18 15.31
C ARG A 170 1.67 14.24 14.93
N TYR A 171 1.52 13.96 13.65
CA TYR A 171 0.61 12.94 13.16
C TYR A 171 1.22 11.55 13.33
N MET A 172 0.42 10.63 13.84
CA MET A 172 0.81 9.24 14.11
C MET A 172 -0.04 8.30 13.25
N LEU A 173 0.60 7.30 12.67
CA LEU A 173 -0.05 6.25 11.90
C LEU A 173 -0.27 5.03 12.81
N ARG A 174 -1.48 4.51 12.84
CA ARG A 174 -1.86 3.33 13.63
C ARG A 174 -2.52 2.28 12.74
N LYS A 175 -2.39 1.02 13.16
CA LYS A 175 -3.10 -0.12 12.54
C LYS A 175 -4.61 0.12 12.47
N GLY A 176 -5.23 -0.40 11.43
CA GLY A 176 -6.68 -0.44 11.33
C GLY A 176 -7.31 -1.32 12.41
N HIS A 177 -8.56 -1.02 12.78
CA HIS A 177 -9.31 -1.81 13.76
C HIS A 177 -9.48 -3.27 13.32
N ASP A 178 -9.79 -3.51 12.05
CA ASP A 178 -9.79 -4.86 11.46
C ASP A 178 -8.35 -5.30 11.18
N THR A 179 -7.76 -6.04 12.11
CA THR A 179 -6.37 -6.53 11.99
C THR A 179 -6.16 -7.46 10.80
N SER A 180 -7.22 -8.10 10.29
CA SER A 180 -7.16 -8.94 9.10
C SER A 180 -7.06 -8.15 7.80
N LYS A 181 -7.40 -6.86 7.85
CA LYS A 181 -7.40 -5.90 6.74
C LYS A 181 -6.42 -4.74 6.94
N ASP A 182 -5.67 -4.73 8.05
CA ASP A 182 -4.70 -3.68 8.34
C ASP A 182 -3.76 -3.42 7.16
N GLN A 183 -3.68 -2.16 6.75
CA GLN A 183 -2.87 -1.70 5.63
C GLN A 183 -1.80 -0.68 6.05
N SER A 184 -1.60 -0.49 7.34
CA SER A 184 -0.60 0.42 7.88
C SER A 184 0.82 0.12 7.37
N TYR A 185 1.11 -1.15 7.10
CA TYR A 185 2.35 -1.61 6.47
C TYR A 185 2.68 -0.91 5.14
N PHE A 186 1.69 -0.58 4.33
CA PHE A 186 1.91 0.07 3.03
C PHE A 186 1.97 1.59 3.10
N LEU A 187 1.77 2.15 4.30
CA LEU A 187 1.61 3.59 4.53
C LEU A 187 2.75 4.20 5.37
N TYR A 188 3.72 3.39 5.80
CA TYR A 188 4.82 3.84 6.66
C TYR A 188 5.65 4.98 6.05
N ASP A 189 5.67 5.06 4.72
CA ASP A 189 6.49 6.02 3.98
C ASP A 189 5.80 7.36 3.72
N LEU A 190 4.62 7.59 4.34
CA LEU A 190 3.94 8.88 4.29
C LEU A 190 4.64 9.90 5.18
N THR A 191 4.80 11.11 4.65
CA THR A 191 5.36 12.25 5.37
C THR A 191 4.36 12.84 6.35
N GLN A 192 4.83 13.68 7.29
CA GLN A 192 3.96 14.42 8.20
C GLN A 192 3.00 15.36 7.46
N ASP A 193 3.47 15.98 6.37
CA ASP A 193 2.64 16.82 5.52
C ASP A 193 1.52 16.00 4.86
N GLN A 194 1.86 14.85 4.25
CA GLN A 194 0.87 13.96 3.65
C GLN A 194 -0.15 13.44 4.68
N LEU A 195 0.31 13.04 5.88
CA LEU A 195 -0.60 12.60 6.95
C LEU A 195 -1.55 13.70 7.40
N SER A 196 -1.09 14.95 7.45
CA SER A 196 -1.88 16.10 7.91
C SER A 196 -3.11 16.37 7.05
N ARG A 197 -3.05 15.98 5.78
CA ARG A 197 -4.08 16.18 4.74
C ARG A 197 -4.68 14.88 4.21
N THR A 198 -4.57 13.78 4.99
CA THR A 198 -5.08 12.46 4.61
C THR A 198 -6.20 12.01 5.54
N LEU A 199 -7.22 11.37 4.95
CA LEU A 199 -8.33 10.75 5.68
C LEU A 199 -8.42 9.25 5.35
N PHE A 200 -8.52 8.43 6.39
CA PHE A 200 -8.79 6.99 6.30
C PHE A 200 -10.13 6.66 6.99
N PRO A 201 -11.27 6.88 6.30
CA PRO A 201 -12.59 6.76 6.94
C PRO A 201 -12.91 5.34 7.40
N LEU A 202 -12.25 4.32 6.86
CA LEU A 202 -12.47 2.91 7.19
C LEU A 202 -11.61 2.41 8.35
N GLY A 203 -10.68 3.22 8.87
CA GLY A 203 -9.69 2.78 9.84
C GLY A 203 -10.26 2.22 11.15
N THR A 204 -11.47 2.62 11.53
CA THR A 204 -12.16 2.17 12.76
C THR A 204 -13.24 1.13 12.52
N LEU A 205 -13.42 0.67 11.27
CA LEU A 205 -14.48 -0.25 10.87
C LEU A 205 -13.91 -1.63 10.54
N ASN A 206 -14.71 -2.66 10.80
CA ASN A 206 -14.47 -4.00 10.29
C ASN A 206 -14.98 -4.13 8.84
N LYS A 207 -14.43 -5.05 8.10
CA LYS A 207 -14.82 -5.32 6.70
C LYS A 207 -16.30 -5.68 6.54
N SER A 208 -16.90 -6.38 7.51
CA SER A 208 -18.33 -6.69 7.53
C SER A 208 -19.17 -5.43 7.60
N GLU A 209 -18.82 -4.49 8.49
CA GLU A 209 -19.52 -3.21 8.63
C GLU A 209 -19.43 -2.38 7.35
N VAL A 210 -18.26 -2.35 6.71
CA VAL A 210 -18.09 -1.69 5.40
C VAL A 210 -19.01 -2.28 4.34
N ARG A 211 -19.17 -3.61 4.29
CA ARG A 211 -20.10 -4.27 3.35
C ARG A 211 -21.57 -3.99 3.69
N GLU A 212 -21.93 -3.95 4.95
CA GLU A 212 -23.27 -3.60 5.42
C GLU A 212 -23.64 -2.16 5.01
N ILE A 213 -22.73 -1.21 5.21
CA ILE A 213 -22.90 0.18 4.77
C ILE A 213 -23.11 0.23 3.25
N ALA A 214 -22.26 -0.47 2.48
CA ALA A 214 -22.38 -0.49 1.02
C ALA A 214 -23.72 -1.04 0.55
N LEU A 215 -24.23 -2.10 1.19
CA LEU A 215 -25.55 -2.68 0.89
C LEU A 215 -26.68 -1.73 1.28
N ALA A 216 -26.63 -1.13 2.48
CA ALA A 216 -27.65 -0.22 2.98
C ALA A 216 -27.77 1.03 2.10
N GLN A 217 -26.65 1.51 1.54
CA GLN A 217 -26.62 2.65 0.62
C GLN A 217 -26.92 2.27 -0.84
N GLY A 218 -27.12 0.98 -1.13
CA GLY A 218 -27.40 0.49 -2.49
C GLY A 218 -26.27 0.76 -3.48
N LEU A 219 -25.01 0.68 -3.00
CA LEU A 219 -23.84 0.90 -3.85
C LEU A 219 -23.62 -0.29 -4.78
N VAL A 220 -23.40 -0.03 -6.07
CA VAL A 220 -23.24 -1.09 -7.11
C VAL A 220 -22.03 -2.01 -6.81
N THR A 221 -21.06 -1.50 -6.06
CA THR A 221 -19.83 -2.20 -5.68
C THR A 221 -19.97 -3.14 -4.48
N ALA A 222 -21.13 -3.15 -3.77
CA ALA A 222 -21.33 -3.87 -2.50
C ALA A 222 -20.97 -5.38 -2.57
N LYS A 223 -21.23 -6.03 -3.71
CA LYS A 223 -20.98 -7.47 -3.93
C LYS A 223 -19.66 -7.75 -4.68
N LYS A 224 -18.88 -6.71 -5.00
CA LYS A 224 -17.64 -6.86 -5.76
C LYS A 224 -16.56 -7.59 -4.93
N ARG A 225 -15.84 -8.50 -5.57
CA ARG A 225 -14.71 -9.20 -4.94
C ARG A 225 -13.53 -8.24 -4.80
N GLU A 226 -12.71 -8.46 -3.78
CA GLU A 226 -11.50 -7.68 -3.55
C GLU A 226 -10.38 -8.14 -4.49
N SER A 227 -9.61 -7.17 -4.99
CA SER A 227 -8.34 -7.45 -5.66
C SER A 227 -7.26 -7.75 -4.59
N GLN A 228 -6.57 -8.88 -4.71
CA GLN A 228 -5.53 -9.31 -3.76
C GLN A 228 -4.12 -9.25 -4.33
N ASP A 229 -3.99 -9.08 -5.65
CA ASP A 229 -2.72 -9.09 -6.37
C ASP A 229 -2.21 -7.66 -6.65
N ILE A 230 -0.95 -7.57 -7.06
CA ILE A 230 -0.39 -6.33 -7.62
C ILE A 230 -1.24 -5.95 -8.84
N CYS A 231 -1.80 -4.75 -8.84
CA CYS A 231 -2.85 -4.34 -9.78
C CYS A 231 -2.46 -4.43 -11.26
N PHE A 232 -1.18 -4.34 -11.58
CA PHE A 232 -0.63 -4.42 -12.94
C PHE A 232 0.05 -5.77 -13.24
N VAL A 233 0.08 -6.71 -12.28
CA VAL A 233 0.62 -8.08 -12.45
C VAL A 233 -0.43 -9.09 -12.01
N PRO A 234 -1.54 -9.24 -12.74
CA PRO A 234 -2.59 -10.19 -12.40
C PRO A 234 -2.07 -11.63 -12.49
N GLY A 235 -2.50 -12.44 -11.52
CA GLY A 235 -2.06 -13.84 -11.43
C GLY A 235 -0.63 -14.01 -10.91
N GLY A 236 0.08 -12.94 -10.57
CA GLY A 236 1.40 -12.98 -9.92
C GLY A 236 2.56 -13.40 -10.84
N ASP A 237 2.37 -13.44 -12.16
CA ASP A 237 3.44 -13.73 -13.13
C ASP A 237 4.21 -12.45 -13.48
N TYR A 238 5.02 -12.00 -12.51
CA TYR A 238 5.83 -10.79 -12.66
C TYR A 238 6.94 -10.95 -13.70
N ALA A 239 7.48 -12.16 -13.92
CA ALA A 239 8.54 -12.37 -14.91
C ALA A 239 8.02 -12.16 -16.34
N SER A 240 6.87 -12.76 -16.68
CA SER A 240 6.23 -12.53 -17.99
C SER A 240 5.84 -11.07 -18.17
N PHE A 241 5.35 -10.41 -17.11
CA PHE A 241 5.06 -8.97 -17.14
C PHE A 241 6.33 -8.16 -17.46
N ILE A 242 7.45 -8.40 -16.75
CA ILE A 242 8.71 -7.68 -16.96
C ILE A 242 9.22 -7.87 -18.39
N CYS A 243 9.25 -9.11 -18.89
CA CYS A 243 9.65 -9.38 -20.28
C CYS A 243 8.76 -8.66 -21.30
N GLY A 244 7.45 -8.71 -21.11
CA GLY A 244 6.50 -8.02 -22.01
C GLY A 244 6.63 -6.50 -21.96
N TYR A 245 6.87 -5.94 -20.78
CA TYR A 245 7.02 -4.50 -20.57
C TYR A 245 8.33 -3.95 -21.15
N THR A 246 9.45 -4.65 -20.90
CA THR A 246 10.78 -4.21 -21.35
C THR A 246 11.07 -4.59 -22.82
N GLY A 247 10.39 -5.61 -23.35
CA GLY A 247 10.73 -6.24 -24.61
C GLY A 247 12.06 -7.02 -24.56
N HIS A 248 12.63 -7.22 -23.37
CA HIS A 248 13.90 -7.92 -23.18
C HIS A 248 13.67 -9.39 -22.81
N GLU A 249 14.50 -10.26 -23.38
CA GLU A 249 14.69 -11.61 -22.86
C GLU A 249 15.86 -11.60 -21.89
N TYR A 250 15.64 -12.17 -20.70
CA TYR A 250 16.67 -12.24 -19.66
C TYR A 250 17.45 -13.55 -19.83
N PRO A 251 18.81 -13.47 -19.91
CA PRO A 251 19.63 -14.63 -20.22
C PRO A 251 19.53 -15.70 -19.13
N GLN A 252 19.61 -16.95 -19.59
CA GLN A 252 19.81 -18.08 -18.68
C GLN A 252 21.15 -17.89 -17.94
N GLY A 253 21.23 -18.43 -16.72
CA GLY A 253 22.44 -18.43 -15.92
C GLY A 253 22.46 -19.62 -14.98
N ASP A 254 23.41 -19.65 -14.07
CA ASP A 254 23.64 -20.81 -13.23
C ASP A 254 22.94 -20.75 -11.88
N PHE A 255 22.27 -21.85 -11.51
CA PHE A 255 22.04 -22.14 -10.12
C PHE A 255 23.34 -22.65 -9.50
N VAL A 256 23.77 -22.02 -8.42
CA VAL A 256 24.98 -22.42 -7.70
C VAL A 256 24.67 -22.68 -6.23
N SER A 257 25.36 -23.61 -5.62
CA SER A 257 25.36 -23.77 -4.16
C SER A 257 26.21 -22.70 -3.47
N THR A 258 26.17 -22.66 -2.15
CA THR A 258 26.92 -21.68 -1.34
C THR A 258 28.43 -21.84 -1.48
N ASP A 259 28.94 -23.02 -1.84
CA ASP A 259 30.34 -23.29 -2.14
C ASP A 259 30.76 -22.99 -3.61
N GLY A 260 29.80 -22.51 -4.43
CA GLY A 260 30.01 -22.16 -5.85
C GLY A 260 29.83 -23.31 -6.83
N THR A 261 29.45 -24.52 -6.38
CA THR A 261 29.20 -25.66 -7.27
C THR A 261 27.97 -25.39 -8.12
N VAL A 262 28.05 -25.57 -9.44
CA VAL A 262 26.91 -25.43 -10.37
C VAL A 262 25.94 -26.59 -10.15
N MET A 263 24.67 -26.25 -9.90
CA MET A 263 23.58 -27.20 -9.64
C MET A 263 22.64 -27.35 -10.83
N GLY A 264 22.69 -26.47 -11.81
CA GLY A 264 21.87 -26.44 -13.00
C GLY A 264 21.73 -25.04 -13.60
N THR A 265 20.77 -24.88 -14.50
CA THR A 265 20.59 -23.61 -15.24
C THR A 265 19.22 -23.02 -14.93
N HIS A 266 19.17 -21.70 -14.69
CA HIS A 266 17.94 -20.94 -14.45
C HIS A 266 17.47 -20.17 -15.71
N LYS A 267 16.21 -19.73 -15.70
CA LYS A 267 15.53 -19.05 -16.83
C LYS A 267 15.69 -17.52 -16.84
N GLY A 268 16.74 -16.97 -16.22
CA GLY A 268 16.90 -15.55 -15.96
C GLY A 268 16.56 -15.20 -14.50
N ILE A 269 17.40 -14.33 -13.89
CA ILE A 269 17.31 -14.00 -12.44
C ILE A 269 15.95 -13.41 -12.03
N ILE A 270 15.27 -12.71 -12.92
CA ILE A 270 13.98 -12.08 -12.66
C ILE A 270 12.87 -13.08 -12.28
N ASN A 271 13.05 -14.37 -12.51
CA ASN A 271 12.08 -15.43 -12.21
C ASN A 271 12.15 -15.89 -10.75
N TYR A 272 13.06 -15.35 -9.94
CA TYR A 272 13.37 -15.88 -8.63
C TYR A 272 13.28 -14.82 -7.54
N THR A 273 12.93 -15.28 -6.34
CA THR A 273 12.84 -14.45 -5.13
C THR A 273 13.44 -15.20 -3.95
N ILE A 274 14.10 -14.50 -3.04
CA ILE A 274 14.68 -15.08 -1.81
C ILE A 274 13.63 -15.87 -1.03
N GLY A 275 13.97 -17.09 -0.61
CA GLY A 275 13.08 -18.02 0.08
C GLY A 275 12.23 -18.90 -0.85
N GLN A 276 12.29 -18.70 -2.18
CA GLN A 276 11.56 -19.53 -3.15
C GLN A 276 12.10 -20.96 -3.16
N ARG A 277 11.17 -21.93 -3.11
CA ARG A 277 11.44 -23.38 -3.18
C ARG A 277 10.90 -24.00 -4.46
N LYS A 278 9.69 -23.59 -4.87
CA LYS A 278 9.00 -24.16 -6.03
C LYS A 278 9.39 -23.45 -7.32
N GLY A 279 9.29 -24.16 -8.45
CA GLY A 279 9.53 -23.53 -9.76
C GLY A 279 11.01 -23.38 -10.14
N LEU A 280 11.94 -24.01 -9.40
CA LEU A 280 13.37 -24.00 -9.73
C LEU A 280 13.69 -24.84 -10.98
N GLY A 281 12.85 -25.82 -11.32
CA GLY A 281 13.09 -26.71 -12.47
C GLY A 281 14.23 -27.70 -12.29
N LEU A 282 14.69 -27.91 -11.04
CA LEU A 282 15.80 -28.80 -10.70
C LEU A 282 15.30 -30.09 -10.08
N ALA A 283 15.91 -31.22 -10.48
CA ALA A 283 15.71 -32.52 -9.85
C ALA A 283 16.76 -32.72 -8.75
N LEU A 284 16.47 -32.22 -7.55
CA LEU A 284 17.39 -32.27 -6.43
C LEU A 284 17.02 -33.39 -5.46
N LYS A 285 18.02 -34.01 -4.81
CA LYS A 285 17.84 -35.05 -3.78
C LYS A 285 17.23 -34.48 -2.49
N LYS A 286 17.48 -33.20 -2.19
CA LYS A 286 16.96 -32.47 -1.05
C LYS A 286 16.25 -31.20 -1.54
N PRO A 287 15.25 -30.68 -0.80
CA PRO A 287 14.69 -29.36 -1.07
C PRO A 287 15.79 -28.28 -1.01
N ALA A 288 15.84 -27.42 -2.01
CA ALA A 288 16.71 -26.25 -2.00
C ALA A 288 15.88 -24.97 -2.09
N TYR A 289 16.44 -23.89 -1.57
CA TYR A 289 15.81 -22.59 -1.48
C TYR A 289 16.71 -21.52 -2.07
N VAL A 290 16.13 -20.51 -2.71
CA VAL A 290 16.87 -19.33 -3.16
C VAL A 290 17.33 -18.55 -1.93
N LEU A 291 18.63 -18.45 -1.73
CA LEU A 291 19.24 -17.71 -0.63
C LEU A 291 19.60 -16.29 -1.04
N ARG A 292 20.10 -16.13 -2.27
CA ARG A 292 20.57 -14.85 -2.81
C ARG A 292 20.49 -14.87 -4.33
N ILE A 293 20.31 -13.70 -4.92
CA ILE A 293 20.40 -13.45 -6.35
C ILE A 293 21.62 -12.57 -6.59
N ASP A 294 22.54 -13.02 -7.44
CA ASP A 294 23.72 -12.31 -7.88
C ASP A 294 23.45 -11.80 -9.31
N SER A 295 22.99 -10.57 -9.40
CA SER A 295 22.63 -9.97 -10.70
C SER A 295 23.82 -9.71 -11.60
N GLU A 296 24.99 -9.37 -11.02
CA GLU A 296 26.21 -9.12 -11.80
C GLU A 296 26.77 -10.41 -12.39
N GLY A 297 26.81 -11.48 -11.61
CA GLY A 297 27.25 -12.79 -12.05
C GLY A 297 26.19 -13.61 -12.77
N ASN A 298 24.95 -13.10 -12.92
CA ASN A 298 23.78 -13.83 -13.45
C ASN A 298 23.62 -15.22 -12.81
N ARG A 299 23.67 -15.28 -11.47
CA ARG A 299 23.59 -16.52 -10.70
C ARG A 299 22.49 -16.46 -9.64
N VAL A 300 21.86 -17.61 -9.39
CA VAL A 300 20.93 -17.79 -8.27
C VAL A 300 21.53 -18.76 -7.29
N ILE A 301 21.83 -18.29 -6.07
CA ILE A 301 22.47 -19.06 -5.03
C ILE A 301 21.39 -19.85 -4.28
N LEU A 302 21.58 -21.17 -4.23
CA LEU A 302 20.70 -22.11 -3.56
C LEU A 302 21.36 -22.69 -2.30
N GLY A 303 20.56 -22.97 -1.29
CA GLY A 303 21.00 -23.65 -0.07
C GLY A 303 19.86 -24.29 0.70
N ASP A 304 20.17 -24.71 1.92
CA ASP A 304 19.21 -25.35 2.82
C ASP A 304 18.28 -24.31 3.49
N ASN A 305 17.16 -24.77 4.04
CA ASN A 305 16.18 -23.87 4.68
C ASN A 305 16.78 -23.10 5.88
N GLU A 306 17.69 -23.72 6.60
CA GLU A 306 18.35 -23.16 7.80
C GLU A 306 19.18 -21.93 7.46
N GLU A 307 19.75 -21.88 6.25
CA GLU A 307 20.57 -20.76 5.77
C GLU A 307 19.73 -19.50 5.43
N LEU A 308 18.39 -19.63 5.37
CA LEU A 308 17.48 -18.50 5.19
C LEU A 308 17.26 -17.66 6.46
N PHE A 309 17.70 -18.15 7.61
CA PHE A 309 17.42 -17.51 8.88
C PHE A 309 18.57 -16.57 9.29
N THR A 310 18.26 -15.29 9.43
CA THR A 310 19.20 -14.27 9.93
C THR A 310 18.57 -13.45 11.04
N ARG A 311 19.39 -12.91 11.95
CA ARG A 311 18.94 -12.08 13.08
C ARG A 311 18.95 -10.61 12.77
N GLU A 312 19.61 -10.19 11.70
CA GLU A 312 19.76 -8.76 11.44
C GLU A 312 19.51 -8.40 9.99
N LEU A 313 19.12 -7.17 9.81
CA LEU A 313 19.04 -6.49 8.52
C LEU A 313 19.44 -5.03 8.66
N THR A 314 19.77 -4.43 7.52
CA THR A 314 19.88 -2.99 7.37
C THR A 314 18.78 -2.51 6.44
N ALA A 315 18.18 -1.36 6.75
CA ALA A 315 17.19 -0.69 5.92
C ALA A 315 17.65 0.72 5.58
N GLY A 316 17.52 1.09 4.33
CA GLY A 316 17.73 2.45 3.83
C GLY A 316 16.41 3.16 3.56
N ASP A 317 16.47 4.44 3.17
CA ASP A 317 15.30 5.30 2.94
C ASP A 317 14.29 5.23 4.11
N PHE A 318 14.79 5.21 5.34
CA PHE A 318 13.97 4.96 6.52
C PHE A 318 13.21 6.20 6.95
N ASN A 319 11.88 6.14 6.90
CA ASN A 319 10.98 7.21 7.35
C ASN A 319 10.49 6.95 8.79
N TRP A 320 10.75 7.89 9.71
CA TRP A 320 10.19 7.90 11.07
C TRP A 320 8.83 8.59 11.07
N VAL A 321 7.76 7.82 10.85
CA VAL A 321 6.42 8.38 10.61
C VAL A 321 5.76 8.92 11.88
N SER A 322 5.67 8.13 12.96
CA SER A 322 4.93 8.54 14.15
C SER A 322 5.80 9.17 15.27
N ILE A 323 7.10 9.03 15.18
CA ILE A 323 8.05 9.61 16.15
C ILE A 323 9.13 10.42 15.42
N ALA A 324 9.85 11.26 16.13
CA ALA A 324 11.11 11.82 15.63
C ALA A 324 12.19 10.72 15.64
N PRO A 325 13.22 10.82 14.78
CA PRO A 325 14.35 9.90 14.83
C PRO A 325 14.92 9.81 16.26
N PRO A 326 14.99 8.61 16.86
CA PRO A 326 15.53 8.48 18.23
C PRO A 326 17.04 8.73 18.27
N GLN A 327 17.53 9.24 19.38
CA GLN A 327 18.96 9.53 19.59
C GLN A 327 19.83 8.27 19.84
N GLY A 328 19.21 7.15 20.13
CA GLY A 328 19.87 5.86 20.38
C GLY A 328 18.98 4.70 19.98
N SER A 329 19.41 3.47 20.30
CA SER A 329 18.60 2.30 20.02
C SER A 329 17.31 2.29 20.82
N ILE A 330 16.26 1.73 20.22
CA ILE A 330 14.95 1.53 20.87
C ILE A 330 14.50 0.08 20.73
N ARG A 331 13.67 -0.39 21.67
CA ARG A 331 13.01 -1.70 21.60
C ARG A 331 11.63 -1.53 20.95
N ALA A 332 11.39 -2.33 19.90
CA ALA A 332 10.13 -2.31 19.15
C ALA A 332 9.90 -3.67 18.49
N SER A 333 8.81 -3.82 17.74
CA SER A 333 8.58 -4.98 16.88
C SER A 333 8.78 -4.59 15.42
N ALA A 334 9.29 -5.51 14.59
CA ALA A 334 9.46 -5.24 13.17
C ALA A 334 8.84 -6.34 12.30
N ARG A 335 8.28 -5.94 11.15
CA ARG A 335 7.65 -6.81 10.14
C ARG A 335 8.42 -6.66 8.83
N ILE A 336 9.01 -7.74 8.34
CA ILE A 336 9.88 -7.75 7.14
C ILE A 336 9.13 -7.96 5.81
N ARG A 337 7.83 -8.16 5.84
CA ARG A 337 6.92 -8.24 4.68
C ARG A 337 5.46 -8.20 5.14
N TYR A 338 4.54 -7.85 4.29
CA TYR A 338 3.14 -7.62 4.64
C TYR A 338 2.47 -8.79 5.38
N ARG A 339 2.67 -10.02 4.93
CA ARG A 339 2.05 -11.22 5.56
C ARG A 339 2.90 -11.85 6.66
N HIS A 340 4.02 -11.24 7.03
CA HIS A 340 4.86 -11.73 8.10
C HIS A 340 4.32 -11.28 9.47
N ARG A 341 4.57 -12.07 10.51
CA ARG A 341 4.28 -11.66 11.89
C ARG A 341 5.33 -10.66 12.34
N GLU A 342 4.92 -9.74 13.19
CA GLU A 342 5.83 -8.85 13.88
C GLU A 342 6.70 -9.65 14.84
N ALA A 343 7.99 -9.32 14.87
CA ALA A 343 8.95 -9.95 15.74
C ALA A 343 9.69 -8.87 16.58
N PRO A 344 9.89 -9.11 17.89
CA PRO A 344 10.64 -8.20 18.75
C PRO A 344 12.07 -7.98 18.24
N ALA A 345 12.51 -6.72 18.27
CA ALA A 345 13.83 -6.34 17.77
C ALA A 345 14.37 -5.10 18.49
N GLU A 346 15.67 -4.93 18.43
CA GLU A 346 16.37 -3.69 18.70
C GLU A 346 16.51 -2.91 17.39
N ILE A 347 16.10 -1.64 17.41
CA ILE A 347 16.11 -0.74 16.26
C ILE A 347 17.18 0.30 16.51
N ILE A 348 18.21 0.33 15.67
CA ILE A 348 19.40 1.14 15.86
C ILE A 348 19.51 2.14 14.70
N PRO A 349 19.19 3.41 14.91
CA PRO A 349 19.45 4.45 13.92
C PRO A 349 20.94 4.55 13.64
N LEU A 350 21.31 4.59 12.37
CA LEU A 350 22.65 4.84 11.89
C LEU A 350 22.78 6.26 11.32
N SER A 351 23.78 6.52 10.52
CA SER A 351 23.92 7.80 9.83
C SER A 351 22.89 7.97 8.70
N GLY A 352 22.40 9.18 8.52
CA GLY A 352 21.41 9.49 7.47
C GLY A 352 20.04 8.87 7.76
N ASP A 353 19.45 8.25 6.75
CA ASP A 353 18.17 7.56 6.77
C ASP A 353 18.31 6.02 6.84
N THR A 354 19.43 5.56 7.38
CA THR A 354 19.73 4.13 7.50
C THR A 354 19.46 3.65 8.93
N VAL A 355 18.87 2.46 9.05
CA VAL A 355 18.54 1.83 10.33
C VAL A 355 18.99 0.37 10.30
N ARG A 356 19.68 -0.08 11.35
CA ARG A 356 19.98 -1.49 11.58
C ARG A 356 18.93 -2.08 12.52
N ILE A 357 18.44 -3.26 12.22
CA ILE A 357 17.42 -3.97 13.00
C ILE A 357 17.99 -5.33 13.40
N ILE A 358 18.00 -5.60 14.71
CA ILE A 358 18.49 -6.86 15.30
C ILE A 358 17.33 -7.54 15.99
N PHE A 359 16.87 -8.65 15.42
CA PHE A 359 15.76 -9.45 15.98
C PHE A 359 16.21 -10.31 17.15
N ASP A 360 15.34 -10.52 18.12
CA ASP A 360 15.59 -11.45 19.24
C ASP A 360 15.72 -12.89 18.74
N GLU A 361 14.92 -13.24 17.72
CA GLU A 361 14.97 -14.56 17.08
C GLU A 361 15.22 -14.41 15.57
N PRO A 362 15.94 -15.37 14.94
CA PRO A 362 16.22 -15.31 13.52
C PRO A 362 14.95 -15.25 12.68
N GLN A 363 14.92 -14.37 11.69
CA GLN A 363 13.81 -14.21 10.76
C GLN A 363 14.12 -14.90 9.43
N ARG A 364 13.10 -15.59 8.89
CA ARG A 364 13.25 -16.37 7.67
C ARG A 364 13.15 -15.51 6.42
N ALA A 365 14.12 -15.64 5.53
CA ALA A 365 14.11 -15.06 4.19
C ALA A 365 13.93 -13.53 4.22
N ILE A 366 14.79 -12.83 4.95
CA ILE A 366 14.93 -11.38 4.86
C ILE A 366 15.33 -11.07 3.41
N THR A 367 14.54 -10.22 2.73
CA THR A 367 14.61 -10.05 1.27
C THR A 367 14.90 -8.60 0.92
N SER A 368 16.01 -8.36 0.23
CA SER A 368 16.36 -7.03 -0.31
C SER A 368 15.25 -6.49 -1.22
N GLY A 369 14.98 -5.19 -1.11
CA GLY A 369 13.91 -4.51 -1.83
C GLY A 369 12.54 -4.57 -1.15
N GLN A 370 12.31 -5.51 -0.22
CA GLN A 370 11.11 -5.51 0.60
C GLN A 370 11.16 -4.40 1.66
N SER A 371 9.99 -3.96 2.10
CA SER A 371 9.92 -3.03 3.22
C SER A 371 10.10 -3.76 4.55
N VAL A 372 10.79 -3.11 5.49
CA VAL A 372 10.66 -3.42 6.92
C VAL A 372 9.89 -2.29 7.59
N VAL A 373 8.88 -2.64 8.39
CA VAL A 373 8.06 -1.68 9.12
C VAL A 373 8.13 -1.97 10.60
N VAL A 374 8.39 -0.92 11.39
CA VAL A 374 8.61 -0.97 12.83
C VAL A 374 7.37 -0.49 13.56
N TYR A 375 6.97 -1.23 14.61
CA TYR A 375 5.76 -1.00 15.39
C TYR A 375 6.06 -0.95 16.87
N ASP A 376 5.34 -0.07 17.58
CA ASP A 376 5.16 -0.11 19.04
C ASP A 376 3.66 -0.29 19.34
N GLY A 377 3.29 -1.50 19.76
CA GLY A 377 1.88 -1.89 19.83
C GLY A 377 1.17 -1.74 18.49
N ASP A 378 0.18 -0.86 18.44
CA ASP A 378 -0.57 -0.58 17.21
C ASP A 378 0.02 0.56 16.37
N TYR A 379 0.98 1.32 16.90
CA TYR A 379 1.56 2.47 16.20
C TYR A 379 2.70 2.05 15.28
N VAL A 380 2.67 2.56 14.05
CA VAL A 380 3.79 2.46 13.12
C VAL A 380 4.82 3.52 13.51
N LEU A 381 5.98 3.12 14.01
CA LEU A 381 7.06 4.05 14.34
C LEU A 381 7.75 4.57 13.10
N GLY A 382 7.97 3.68 12.13
CA GLY A 382 8.63 3.98 10.87
C GLY A 382 8.83 2.75 10.02
N GLY A 383 9.55 2.90 8.92
CA GLY A 383 9.92 1.81 8.04
C GLY A 383 10.89 2.25 6.96
N GLY A 384 11.47 1.29 6.26
CA GLY A 384 12.44 1.53 5.19
C GLY A 384 12.54 0.33 4.25
N ILE A 385 13.41 0.43 3.27
CA ILE A 385 13.68 -0.62 2.28
C ILE A 385 14.88 -1.45 2.75
N ILE A 386 14.72 -2.77 2.83
CA ILE A 386 15.79 -3.72 3.18
C ILE A 386 16.84 -3.70 2.07
N ILE A 387 18.11 -3.44 2.44
CA ILE A 387 19.27 -3.35 1.55
C ILE A 387 20.24 -4.51 1.76
#